data_262a6a90ebc33b7e520dcb297f3b78b0
#
_entry.id   262a6a90ebc33b7e520dcb297f3b78b0
#
_cell.length_a   1.000
_cell.length_b   1.000
_cell.length_c   1.000
_cell.angle_alpha   90.00
_cell.angle_beta   90.00
_cell.angle_gamma   90.00
#
_symmetry.space_group_name_H-M   'P 1'
#
loop_
_entity.id
_entity.type
_entity.pdbx_description
1 polymer ?
#
loop_
_entity_poly.entity_id
_entity_poly.type
_entity_poly.pdbx_seq_one_letter_code
_entity_poly.pdbx_strand_id
1 'polypeptide(L)'
;CMAENDCEEKVIGVSFDGTGYGTDGTIWGGEILIADYQGFTRLGSIQPFVQVGGDVSAKEGWRIAVSLIWQNTGDLEKTLDTVQKLGLCTEQEAKVLVTMAQRKLNAVTSTSAGRLFDGVSAILGIRRASTFEGEASTALEFAAEAWRAQEIQKKNVDTVSGERTDIKRNVETTGADEKPETGNRKIILNTGDIVAHLVREKLEGEDSGKLAYEFHRALADEILAACEEAEQETGIRKVALSGG
;
A
#
# COMPACT_ATOMS: atom_id res chain seq x y z
N CYS A 1 -3.05 -10.09 -19.29
CA CYS A 1 -2.79 -8.72 -19.77
C CYS A 1 -1.96 -8.71 -21.06
N MET A 2 -0.72 -9.25 -21.08
CA MET A 2 0.12 -9.28 -22.30
C MET A 2 -0.55 -10.01 -23.45
N ALA A 3 -1.09 -11.22 -23.22
CA ALA A 3 -1.78 -12.03 -24.24
C ALA A 3 -3.06 -11.37 -24.77
N GLU A 4 -3.81 -10.70 -23.94
CA GLU A 4 -5.03 -9.96 -24.32
C GLU A 4 -4.75 -8.76 -25.22
N ASN A 5 -3.53 -8.23 -25.18
CA ASN A 5 -3.10 -7.05 -25.93
C ASN A 5 -2.05 -7.39 -27.00
N ASP A 6 -1.89 -8.67 -27.38
CA ASP A 6 -0.93 -9.16 -28.36
C ASP A 6 0.49 -8.59 -28.18
N CYS A 7 0.91 -8.45 -26.90
CA CYS A 7 2.19 -7.89 -26.54
C CYS A 7 3.23 -8.99 -26.33
N GLU A 8 4.14 -9.18 -27.30
CA GLU A 8 5.22 -10.17 -27.23
C GLU A 8 6.53 -9.62 -26.65
N GLU A 9 6.63 -8.29 -26.53
CA GLU A 9 7.82 -7.63 -26.01
C GLU A 9 7.89 -7.70 -24.49
N LYS A 10 9.09 -7.45 -23.93
CA LYS A 10 9.25 -7.26 -22.48
C LYS A 10 8.46 -6.06 -21.97
N VAL A 11 7.85 -6.24 -20.82
CA VAL A 11 7.07 -5.19 -20.15
C VAL A 11 7.55 -4.98 -18.71
N ILE A 12 7.32 -3.80 -18.20
CA ILE A 12 7.33 -3.54 -16.76
C ILE A 12 5.98 -4.05 -16.23
N GLY A 13 6.01 -5.13 -15.45
CA GLY A 13 4.81 -5.71 -14.84
C GLY A 13 4.57 -5.11 -13.47
N VAL A 14 3.41 -4.50 -13.24
CA VAL A 14 2.91 -4.15 -11.92
C VAL A 14 1.92 -5.23 -11.52
N SER A 15 2.33 -6.11 -10.59
CA SER A 15 1.53 -7.27 -10.17
C SER A 15 1.06 -7.06 -8.74
N PHE A 16 -0.21 -6.63 -8.60
CA PHE A 16 -0.83 -6.38 -7.31
C PHE A 16 -1.96 -7.37 -7.06
N ASP A 17 -1.80 -8.18 -6.00
CA ASP A 17 -2.69 -9.30 -5.69
C ASP A 17 -2.76 -9.56 -4.17
N GLY A 18 -3.69 -10.42 -3.77
CA GLY A 18 -3.91 -10.81 -2.39
C GLY A 18 -2.81 -11.68 -1.81
N THR A 19 -2.42 -12.75 -2.52
CA THR A 19 -1.42 -13.71 -2.03
C THR A 19 -0.78 -14.46 -3.19
N GLY A 20 0.53 -14.30 -3.34
CA GLY A 20 1.37 -15.08 -4.24
C GLY A 20 2.47 -15.81 -3.47
N TYR A 21 2.93 -16.96 -3.99
CA TYR A 21 4.08 -17.65 -3.45
C TYR A 21 5.36 -17.14 -4.12
N GLY A 22 6.18 -16.42 -3.36
CA GLY A 22 7.43 -15.88 -3.86
C GLY A 22 8.51 -16.95 -4.05
N THR A 23 9.35 -16.75 -5.05
CA THR A 23 10.50 -17.66 -5.32
C THR A 23 11.56 -17.62 -4.23
N ASP A 24 11.47 -16.64 -3.33
CA ASP A 24 12.36 -16.43 -2.17
C ASP A 24 11.75 -16.96 -0.85
N GLY A 25 10.61 -17.65 -0.90
CA GLY A 25 9.90 -18.19 0.25
C GLY A 25 9.11 -17.16 1.05
N THR A 26 8.93 -15.94 0.51
CA THR A 26 8.09 -14.90 1.08
C THR A 26 6.71 -14.87 0.41
N ILE A 27 5.74 -14.15 0.98
CA ILE A 27 4.46 -13.90 0.33
C ILE A 27 4.61 -12.68 -0.58
N TRP A 28 4.31 -12.87 -1.86
CA TRP A 28 4.27 -11.82 -2.87
C TRP A 28 2.84 -11.37 -3.15
N GLY A 29 2.69 -10.18 -3.76
CA GLY A 29 1.41 -9.62 -4.18
C GLY A 29 1.45 -8.10 -4.35
N GLY A 30 2.65 -7.50 -4.41
CA GLY A 30 2.83 -6.08 -4.67
C GLY A 30 4.18 -5.83 -5.33
N GLU A 31 4.39 -6.45 -6.52
CA GLU A 31 5.69 -6.55 -7.19
C GLU A 31 5.77 -5.65 -8.42
N ILE A 32 6.99 -5.15 -8.65
CA ILE A 32 7.44 -4.57 -9.92
C ILE A 32 8.35 -5.59 -10.59
N LEU A 33 7.97 -6.01 -11.78
CA LEU A 33 8.63 -7.07 -12.52
C LEU A 33 9.11 -6.57 -13.89
N ILE A 34 10.14 -7.19 -14.44
CA ILE A 34 10.34 -7.24 -15.89
C ILE A 34 9.90 -8.62 -16.35
N ALA A 35 8.93 -8.67 -17.25
CA ALA A 35 8.32 -9.93 -17.68
C ALA A 35 8.17 -10.02 -19.21
N ASP A 36 8.27 -11.24 -19.70
CA ASP A 36 7.87 -11.67 -21.04
C ASP A 36 7.21 -13.06 -20.96
N TYR A 37 6.89 -13.68 -22.09
CA TYR A 37 6.31 -15.04 -22.11
C TYR A 37 7.26 -16.14 -21.65
N GLN A 38 8.55 -15.88 -21.52
CA GLN A 38 9.56 -16.87 -21.12
C GLN A 38 9.83 -16.83 -19.62
N GLY A 39 9.54 -15.71 -18.94
CA GLY A 39 9.76 -15.57 -17.51
C GLY A 39 9.72 -14.15 -17.01
N PHE A 40 10.16 -13.98 -15.78
CA PHE A 40 10.19 -12.66 -15.13
C PHE A 40 11.44 -12.48 -14.27
N THR A 41 11.77 -11.21 -14.04
CA THR A 41 12.76 -10.77 -13.05
C THR A 41 12.08 -9.76 -12.11
N ARG A 42 12.21 -9.97 -10.81
CA ARG A 42 11.69 -9.04 -9.80
C ARG A 42 12.63 -7.85 -9.64
N LEU A 43 12.19 -6.66 -10.02
CA LEU A 43 12.92 -5.41 -9.81
C LEU A 43 12.65 -4.82 -8.43
N GLY A 44 11.42 -4.92 -7.96
CA GLY A 44 11.02 -4.29 -6.73
C GLY A 44 9.71 -4.79 -6.16
N SER A 45 9.27 -4.15 -5.10
CA SER A 45 7.99 -4.42 -4.44
C SER A 45 7.57 -3.26 -3.55
N ILE A 46 6.33 -3.31 -3.05
CA ILE A 46 5.96 -2.53 -1.87
C ILE A 46 6.92 -2.84 -0.72
N GLN A 47 7.02 -1.93 0.25
CA GLN A 47 7.85 -2.17 1.43
C GLN A 47 7.42 -3.47 2.12
N PRO A 48 8.36 -4.43 2.31
CA PRO A 48 8.03 -5.69 2.98
C PRO A 48 7.58 -5.45 4.43
N PHE A 49 6.60 -6.21 4.87
CA PHE A 49 6.14 -6.20 6.25
C PHE A 49 6.01 -7.62 6.79
N VAL A 50 5.88 -7.76 8.11
CA VAL A 50 5.74 -9.06 8.77
C VAL A 50 4.26 -9.39 8.91
N GLN A 51 3.81 -10.44 8.22
CA GLN A 51 2.46 -11.00 8.36
C GLN A 51 2.47 -12.07 9.45
N VAL A 52 1.63 -11.89 10.48
CA VAL A 52 1.57 -12.77 11.65
C VAL A 52 0.21 -13.44 11.77
N GLY A 53 0.19 -14.75 11.99
CA GLY A 53 -1.04 -15.49 12.26
C GLY A 53 -1.50 -16.42 11.11
N GLY A 54 -0.68 -16.61 10.07
CA GLY A 54 -1.02 -17.49 8.95
C GLY A 54 -2.33 -17.07 8.27
N ASP A 55 -3.20 -18.04 7.92
CA ASP A 55 -4.44 -17.80 7.18
C ASP A 55 -5.43 -16.86 7.90
N VAL A 56 -5.39 -16.79 9.24
CA VAL A 56 -6.25 -15.89 9.99
C VAL A 56 -5.93 -14.44 9.70
N SER A 57 -4.67 -14.11 9.42
CA SER A 57 -4.26 -12.75 9.08
C SER A 57 -4.83 -12.24 7.76
N ALA A 58 -5.26 -13.13 6.86
CA ALA A 58 -5.97 -12.77 5.64
C ALA A 58 -7.43 -12.36 5.89
N LYS A 59 -8.00 -12.72 7.03
CA LYS A 59 -9.36 -12.37 7.44
C LYS A 59 -9.38 -11.24 8.47
N GLU A 60 -8.39 -11.19 9.33
CA GLU A 60 -8.29 -10.24 10.43
C GLU A 60 -7.27 -9.12 10.11
N GLY A 61 -7.68 -8.16 9.28
CA GLY A 61 -6.85 -7.04 8.81
C GLY A 61 -6.20 -6.23 9.95
N TRP A 62 -6.81 -6.22 11.14
CA TRP A 62 -6.22 -5.59 12.32
C TRP A 62 -4.86 -6.17 12.71
N ARG A 63 -4.58 -7.44 12.41
CA ARG A 63 -3.26 -8.06 12.65
C ARG A 63 -2.20 -7.45 11.77
N ILE A 64 -2.55 -7.22 10.51
CA ILE A 64 -1.67 -6.52 9.56
C ILE A 64 -1.47 -5.06 10.01
N ALA A 65 -2.55 -4.38 10.42
CA ALA A 65 -2.47 -3.01 10.94
C ALA A 65 -1.48 -2.88 12.10
N VAL A 66 -1.55 -3.79 13.10
CA VAL A 66 -0.60 -3.80 14.23
C VAL A 66 0.84 -4.01 13.75
N SER A 67 1.05 -4.91 12.78
CA SER A 67 2.38 -5.17 12.21
C SER A 67 2.95 -3.95 11.47
N LEU A 68 2.13 -3.27 10.66
CA LEU A 68 2.52 -2.05 9.95
C LEU A 68 2.88 -0.91 10.92
N ILE A 69 2.06 -0.71 11.96
CA ILE A 69 2.30 0.29 13.00
C ILE A 69 3.60 -0.04 13.76
N TRP A 70 3.79 -1.31 14.14
CA TRP A 70 5.02 -1.77 14.80
C TRP A 70 6.26 -1.52 13.95
N GLN A 71 6.20 -1.85 12.67
CA GLN A 71 7.31 -1.64 11.74
C GLN A 71 7.68 -0.15 11.61
N ASN A 72 6.70 0.73 11.61
CA ASN A 72 6.93 2.17 11.49
C ASN A 72 7.44 2.81 12.80
N THR A 73 6.94 2.36 13.95
CA THR A 73 7.34 2.93 15.24
C THR A 73 8.65 2.37 15.77
N GLY A 74 8.93 1.09 15.53
CA GLY A 74 10.05 0.35 16.13
C GLY A 74 10.01 0.27 17.65
N ASP A 75 8.94 0.75 18.30
CA ASP A 75 8.81 0.93 19.74
C ASP A 75 7.49 0.31 20.22
N LEU A 76 7.58 -0.62 21.19
CA LEU A 76 6.43 -1.36 21.70
C LEU A 76 5.41 -0.44 22.39
N GLU A 77 5.86 0.50 23.22
CA GLU A 77 4.95 1.38 23.96
C GLU A 77 4.18 2.31 23.02
N LYS A 78 4.89 2.90 22.05
CA LYS A 78 4.25 3.71 20.99
C LYS A 78 3.27 2.91 20.16
N THR A 79 3.62 1.67 19.81
CA THR A 79 2.72 0.77 19.06
C THR A 79 1.45 0.51 19.85
N LEU A 80 1.57 0.16 21.13
CA LEU A 80 0.43 -0.15 21.99
C LEU A 80 -0.49 1.07 22.17
N ASP A 81 0.08 2.24 22.44
CA ASP A 81 -0.65 3.50 22.54
C ASP A 81 -1.43 3.81 21.25
N THR A 82 -0.77 3.68 20.11
CA THR A 82 -1.39 3.90 18.79
C THR A 82 -2.53 2.91 18.52
N VAL A 83 -2.30 1.62 18.76
CA VAL A 83 -3.29 0.55 18.55
C VAL A 83 -4.53 0.76 19.44
N GLN A 84 -4.35 1.18 20.68
CA GLN A 84 -5.45 1.48 21.59
C GLN A 84 -6.24 2.71 21.14
N LYS A 85 -5.56 3.79 20.76
CA LYS A 85 -6.21 5.02 20.27
C LYS A 85 -7.03 4.76 18.99
N LEU A 86 -6.56 3.89 18.12
CA LEU A 86 -7.26 3.49 16.91
C LEU A 86 -8.36 2.42 17.17
N GLY A 87 -8.43 1.84 18.37
CA GLY A 87 -9.41 0.81 18.70
C GLY A 87 -9.23 -0.50 17.92
N LEU A 88 -8.01 -0.81 17.47
CA LEU A 88 -7.74 -1.97 16.62
C LEU A 88 -7.91 -3.30 17.36
N CYS A 89 -7.33 -3.43 18.54
CA CYS A 89 -7.39 -4.62 19.37
C CYS A 89 -7.02 -4.29 20.81
N THR A 90 -7.10 -5.29 21.70
CA THR A 90 -6.65 -5.15 23.09
C THR A 90 -5.13 -5.04 23.16
N GLU A 91 -4.63 -4.41 24.23
CA GLU A 91 -3.19 -4.31 24.50
C GLU A 91 -2.52 -5.70 24.54
N GLN A 92 -3.21 -6.69 25.14
CA GLN A 92 -2.70 -8.05 25.22
C GLN A 92 -2.55 -8.71 23.84
N GLU A 93 -3.53 -8.54 22.95
CA GLU A 93 -3.46 -9.04 21.58
C GLU A 93 -2.31 -8.40 20.81
N ALA A 94 -2.15 -7.07 20.93
CA ALA A 94 -1.06 -6.35 20.29
C ALA A 94 0.33 -6.81 20.80
N LYS A 95 0.50 -6.98 22.11
CA LYS A 95 1.75 -7.52 22.71
C LYS A 95 2.09 -8.90 22.16
N VAL A 96 1.09 -9.78 22.06
CA VAL A 96 1.28 -11.13 21.51
C VAL A 96 1.72 -11.05 20.06
N LEU A 97 1.06 -10.26 19.22
CA LEU A 97 1.41 -10.10 17.80
C LEU A 97 2.83 -9.55 17.59
N VAL A 98 3.19 -8.49 18.31
CA VAL A 98 4.53 -7.91 18.24
C VAL A 98 5.57 -8.93 18.68
N THR A 99 5.31 -9.68 19.76
CA THR A 99 6.23 -10.73 20.23
C THR A 99 6.39 -11.84 19.18
N MET A 100 5.30 -12.27 18.54
CA MET A 100 5.34 -13.27 17.48
C MET A 100 6.14 -12.76 16.28
N ALA A 101 5.95 -11.51 15.86
CA ALA A 101 6.72 -10.89 14.78
C ALA A 101 8.22 -10.85 15.10
N GLN A 102 8.59 -10.38 16.28
CA GLN A 102 9.99 -10.30 16.75
C GLN A 102 10.67 -11.68 16.80
N ARG A 103 9.94 -12.69 17.28
CA ARG A 103 10.46 -14.06 17.43
C ARG A 103 10.28 -14.92 16.18
N LYS A 104 9.73 -14.37 15.10
CA LYS A 104 9.41 -15.09 13.85
C LYS A 104 8.53 -16.33 14.10
N LEU A 105 7.59 -16.24 15.04
CA LEU A 105 6.65 -17.32 15.38
C LEU A 105 5.36 -17.17 14.56
N ASN A 106 5.05 -18.16 13.73
CA ASN A 106 3.91 -18.10 12.79
C ASN A 106 3.84 -16.75 12.06
N ALA A 107 5.00 -16.31 11.58
CA ALA A 107 5.23 -15.04 10.95
C ALA A 107 6.03 -15.23 9.66
N VAL A 108 5.64 -14.53 8.61
CA VAL A 108 6.27 -14.58 7.29
C VAL A 108 6.44 -13.15 6.77
N THR A 109 7.50 -12.91 6.01
CA THR A 109 7.66 -11.65 5.28
C THR A 109 6.69 -11.62 4.12
N SER A 110 5.98 -10.51 3.96
CA SER A 110 4.96 -10.33 2.93
C SER A 110 5.13 -9.00 2.21
N THR A 111 4.91 -9.02 0.92
CA THR A 111 4.73 -7.85 0.05
C THR A 111 3.33 -7.87 -0.60
N SER A 112 2.38 -8.55 0.02
CA SER A 112 1.00 -8.63 -0.46
C SER A 112 0.32 -7.26 -0.44
N ALA A 113 -0.09 -6.76 -1.60
CA ALA A 113 -0.89 -5.55 -1.70
C ALA A 113 -2.26 -5.74 -1.04
N GLY A 114 -2.92 -6.88 -1.23
CA GLY A 114 -4.21 -7.16 -0.59
C GLY A 114 -4.13 -7.09 0.93
N ARG A 115 -3.07 -7.62 1.54
CA ARG A 115 -2.86 -7.51 3.00
C ARG A 115 -2.56 -6.08 3.44
N LEU A 116 -1.84 -5.29 2.62
CA LEU A 116 -1.65 -3.86 2.88
C LEU A 116 -2.99 -3.13 2.91
N PHE A 117 -3.86 -3.38 1.94
CA PHE A 117 -5.22 -2.82 1.88
C PHE A 117 -6.05 -3.22 3.11
N ASP A 118 -6.00 -4.48 3.55
CA ASP A 118 -6.69 -4.94 4.75
C ASP A 118 -6.22 -4.20 6.01
N GLY A 119 -4.89 -4.04 6.13
CA GLY A 119 -4.28 -3.31 7.24
C GLY A 119 -4.67 -1.84 7.27
N VAL A 120 -4.63 -1.16 6.11
CA VAL A 120 -5.05 0.24 5.97
C VAL A 120 -6.53 0.40 6.26
N SER A 121 -7.38 -0.47 5.73
CA SER A 121 -8.83 -0.47 6.00
C SER A 121 -9.13 -0.58 7.51
N ALA A 122 -8.35 -1.41 8.22
CA ALA A 122 -8.46 -1.54 9.68
C ALA A 122 -7.97 -0.27 10.41
N ILE A 123 -6.83 0.31 10.02
CA ILE A 123 -6.28 1.56 10.59
C ILE A 123 -7.30 2.70 10.48
N LEU A 124 -7.95 2.81 9.33
CA LEU A 124 -8.95 3.86 9.08
C LEU A 124 -10.31 3.58 9.74
N GLY A 125 -10.48 2.42 10.37
CA GLY A 125 -11.74 2.03 11.04
C GLY A 125 -12.87 1.69 10.06
N ILE A 126 -12.54 1.37 8.80
CA ILE A 126 -13.52 1.01 7.75
C ILE A 126 -13.89 -0.46 7.87
N ARG A 127 -12.87 -1.36 7.89
CA ARG A 127 -13.06 -2.80 8.07
C ARG A 127 -11.95 -3.38 8.95
N ARG A 128 -12.29 -3.83 10.14
CA ARG A 128 -11.34 -4.46 11.08
C ARG A 128 -11.03 -5.91 10.68
N ALA A 129 -12.03 -6.61 10.18
CA ALA A 129 -11.95 -8.00 9.73
C ALA A 129 -12.91 -8.24 8.57
N SER A 130 -12.54 -9.16 7.68
CA SER A 130 -13.30 -9.53 6.48
C SER A 130 -14.00 -10.87 6.66
N THR A 131 -15.20 -10.98 6.12
CA THR A 131 -16.02 -12.22 6.11
C THR A 131 -15.84 -12.98 4.79
N PHE A 132 -15.45 -12.30 3.73
CA PHE A 132 -15.12 -12.84 2.42
C PHE A 132 -13.87 -12.14 1.84
N GLU A 133 -13.30 -12.72 0.80
CA GLU A 133 -12.10 -12.21 0.14
C GLU A 133 -12.37 -10.85 -0.54
N GLY A 134 -11.46 -9.89 -0.35
CA GLY A 134 -11.56 -8.55 -0.93
C GLY A 134 -12.54 -7.61 -0.23
N GLU A 135 -13.21 -8.01 0.85
CA GLU A 135 -14.20 -7.16 1.55
C GLU A 135 -13.58 -5.85 2.05
N ALA A 136 -12.39 -5.92 2.65
CA ALA A 136 -11.73 -4.75 3.22
C ALA A 136 -11.22 -3.79 2.13
N SER A 137 -10.64 -4.30 1.05
CA SER A 137 -10.17 -3.48 -0.08
C SER A 137 -11.33 -2.81 -0.81
N THR A 138 -12.41 -3.53 -1.09
CA THR A 138 -13.64 -2.99 -1.69
C THR A 138 -14.30 -1.92 -0.80
N ALA A 139 -14.36 -2.15 0.52
CA ALA A 139 -14.90 -1.16 1.44
C ALA A 139 -14.04 0.11 1.50
N LEU A 140 -12.71 -0.04 1.40
CA LEU A 140 -11.76 1.07 1.35
C LEU A 140 -11.95 1.90 0.07
N GLU A 141 -12.11 1.25 -1.09
CA GLU A 141 -12.40 1.88 -2.36
C GLU A 141 -13.71 2.68 -2.31
N PHE A 142 -14.80 2.06 -1.85
CA PHE A 142 -16.10 2.73 -1.75
C PHE A 142 -16.06 3.94 -0.79
N ALA A 143 -15.31 3.86 0.30
CA ALA A 143 -15.13 5.01 1.18
C ALA A 143 -14.41 6.18 0.47
N ALA A 144 -13.37 5.87 -0.30
CA ALA A 144 -12.63 6.86 -1.09
C ALA A 144 -13.51 7.49 -2.18
N GLU A 145 -14.28 6.68 -2.91
CA GLU A 145 -15.20 7.16 -3.95
C GLU A 145 -16.32 8.03 -3.40
N ALA A 146 -16.93 7.62 -2.29
CA ALA A 146 -17.99 8.39 -1.63
C ALA A 146 -17.48 9.77 -1.19
N TRP A 147 -16.30 9.84 -0.59
CA TRP A 147 -15.68 11.11 -0.22
C TRP A 147 -15.39 11.97 -1.46
N ARG A 148 -14.78 11.40 -2.50
CA ARG A 148 -14.48 12.10 -3.75
C ARG A 148 -15.73 12.67 -4.42
N ALA A 149 -16.82 11.91 -4.45
CA ALA A 149 -18.10 12.37 -5.02
C ALA A 149 -18.67 13.58 -4.27
N GLN A 150 -18.59 13.58 -2.92
CA GLN A 150 -19.00 14.70 -2.08
C GLN A 150 -18.16 15.95 -2.35
N GLU A 151 -16.84 15.81 -2.48
CA GLU A 151 -15.95 16.95 -2.77
C GLU A 151 -16.20 17.56 -4.16
N ILE A 152 -16.50 16.73 -5.17
CA ILE A 152 -16.89 17.21 -6.50
C ILE A 152 -18.21 17.98 -6.42
N GLN A 153 -19.20 17.49 -5.66
CA GLN A 153 -20.48 18.18 -5.48
C GLN A 153 -20.31 19.53 -4.77
N LYS A 154 -19.52 19.60 -3.70
CA LYS A 154 -19.20 20.86 -3.00
C LYS A 154 -18.58 21.88 -3.97
N LYS A 155 -17.56 21.50 -4.72
CA LYS A 155 -16.89 22.38 -5.71
C LYS A 155 -17.84 22.87 -6.80
N ASN A 156 -18.78 22.04 -7.26
CA ASN A 156 -19.77 22.44 -8.26
C ASN A 156 -20.79 23.44 -7.68
N VAL A 157 -21.14 23.36 -6.40
CA VAL A 157 -22.00 24.32 -5.73
C VAL A 157 -21.28 25.67 -5.55
N ASP A 158 -20.00 25.64 -5.17
CA ASP A 158 -19.18 26.83 -4.97
C ASP A 158 -18.88 27.57 -6.29
N THR A 159 -18.75 26.83 -7.41
CA THR A 159 -18.56 27.44 -8.76
C THR A 159 -19.82 28.11 -9.32
N VAL A 160 -20.99 27.75 -8.83
CA VAL A 160 -22.25 28.46 -9.19
C VAL A 160 -22.38 29.79 -8.44
N SER A 161 -21.64 29.98 -7.33
CA SER A 161 -21.65 31.21 -6.52
C SER A 161 -20.49 32.19 -6.78
N GLY A 162 -19.67 31.97 -7.83
CA GLY A 162 -18.67 32.93 -8.35
C GLY A 162 -17.34 32.91 -7.57
N GLU A 163 -16.36 32.34 -8.21
CA GLU A 163 -14.99 32.84 -8.39
C GLU A 163 -14.09 31.69 -8.83
N ARG A 164 -13.49 31.82 -10.02
CA ARG A 164 -12.46 30.90 -10.50
C ARG A 164 -11.17 31.17 -9.71
N THR A 165 -10.78 30.25 -8.86
CA THR A 165 -9.43 30.19 -8.34
C THR A 165 -8.64 29.15 -9.12
N ASP A 166 -7.68 29.62 -9.92
CA ASP A 166 -6.70 28.79 -10.61
C ASP A 166 -5.80 28.10 -9.57
N ILE A 167 -5.92 26.80 -9.45
CA ILE A 167 -5.03 26.00 -8.62
C ILE A 167 -3.74 25.75 -9.39
N LYS A 168 -2.69 26.54 -9.08
CA LYS A 168 -1.32 26.24 -9.49
C LYS A 168 -0.82 25.02 -8.75
N ARG A 169 -0.44 23.98 -9.49
CA ARG A 169 0.33 22.84 -8.98
C ARG A 169 1.71 23.35 -8.57
N ASN A 170 1.98 23.43 -7.27
CA ASN A 170 3.35 23.51 -6.79
C ASN A 170 3.83 22.08 -6.54
N VAL A 171 4.61 21.56 -7.47
CA VAL A 171 5.46 20.40 -7.25
C VAL A 171 6.80 20.97 -6.82
N GLU A 172 7.09 20.96 -5.54
CA GLU A 172 8.46 21.16 -5.05
C GLU A 172 9.23 19.86 -5.18
N THR A 173 9.99 19.76 -6.25
CA THR A 173 11.03 18.74 -6.40
C THR A 173 12.25 19.19 -5.62
N THR A 174 12.49 18.61 -4.47
CA THR A 174 13.80 18.70 -3.81
C THR A 174 14.77 17.78 -4.54
N GLY A 175 15.61 18.37 -5.37
CA GLY A 175 16.70 17.68 -6.03
C GLY A 175 17.79 17.32 -5.04
N ALA A 176 18.24 16.07 -5.12
CA ALA A 176 19.57 15.67 -4.68
C ALA A 176 20.17 14.81 -5.80
N ASP A 177 21.08 15.44 -6.55
CA ASP A 177 21.96 14.76 -7.50
C ASP A 177 22.99 13.92 -6.73
N GLU A 178 22.76 12.60 -6.68
CA GLU A 178 23.84 11.62 -6.52
C GLU A 178 23.55 10.47 -7.48
N LYS A 179 24.44 10.30 -8.48
CA LYS A 179 24.44 9.12 -9.33
C LYS A 179 24.84 7.92 -8.48
N PRO A 180 24.00 6.90 -8.29
CA PRO A 180 24.41 5.68 -7.63
C PRO A 180 25.11 4.76 -8.65
N GLU A 181 26.15 4.10 -8.15
CA GLU A 181 26.84 2.99 -8.79
C GLU A 181 25.86 1.88 -9.16
N THR A 182 26.05 1.29 -10.34
CA THR A 182 25.33 0.15 -10.88
C THR A 182 25.54 -1.10 -10.03
N GLY A 183 24.63 -1.38 -9.12
CA GLY A 183 24.58 -2.59 -8.31
C GLY A 183 23.13 -2.83 -7.86
N ASN A 184 22.56 -3.90 -8.35
CA ASN A 184 21.37 -4.69 -7.91
C ASN A 184 20.46 -4.04 -6.82
N ARG A 185 20.10 -2.76 -6.98
CA ARG A 185 19.23 -2.03 -6.05
C ARG A 185 17.80 -2.44 -6.36
N LYS A 186 17.11 -3.02 -5.39
CA LYS A 186 15.69 -3.32 -5.51
C LYS A 186 14.88 -2.03 -5.34
N ILE A 187 13.97 -1.77 -6.25
CA ILE A 187 12.98 -0.69 -6.14
C ILE A 187 12.04 -1.02 -4.98
N ILE A 188 11.89 -0.13 -4.02
CA ILE A 188 10.98 -0.29 -2.89
C ILE A 188 9.98 0.86 -2.89
N LEU A 189 8.70 0.55 -3.11
CA LEU A 189 7.62 1.50 -2.97
C LEU A 189 7.46 1.84 -1.48
N ASN A 190 7.48 3.13 -1.16
CA ASN A 190 7.51 3.61 0.21
C ASN A 190 6.14 3.58 0.90
N THR A 191 5.54 2.39 0.98
CA THR A 191 4.24 2.20 1.64
C THR A 191 4.28 2.39 3.16
N GLY A 192 5.47 2.35 3.77
CA GLY A 192 5.65 2.64 5.19
C GLY A 192 5.32 4.09 5.55
N ASP A 193 5.84 5.05 4.78
CA ASP A 193 5.56 6.47 5.00
C ASP A 193 4.09 6.80 4.72
N ILE A 194 3.48 6.15 3.72
CA ILE A 194 2.04 6.26 3.47
C ILE A 194 1.26 5.84 4.74
N VAL A 195 1.55 4.66 5.28
CA VAL A 195 0.89 4.16 6.50
C VAL A 195 1.15 5.08 7.69
N ALA A 196 2.38 5.58 7.88
CA ALA A 196 2.71 6.50 8.96
C ALA A 196 1.90 7.81 8.87
N HIS A 197 1.75 8.36 7.67
CA HIS A 197 0.89 9.51 7.41
C HIS A 197 -0.56 9.23 7.78
N LEU A 198 -1.14 8.14 7.28
CA LEU A 198 -2.54 7.77 7.54
C LEU A 198 -2.83 7.57 9.04
N VAL A 199 -1.91 6.93 9.76
CA VAL A 199 -2.03 6.73 11.22
C VAL A 199 -2.06 8.08 11.94
N ARG A 200 -1.16 9.00 11.60
CA ARG A 200 -1.10 10.33 12.22
C ARG A 200 -2.38 11.11 11.97
N GLU A 201 -2.80 11.26 10.72
CA GLU A 201 -4.00 12.02 10.36
C GLU A 201 -5.27 11.39 10.96
N LYS A 202 -5.33 10.05 11.02
CA LYS A 202 -6.46 9.35 11.64
C LYS A 202 -6.54 9.62 13.15
N LEU A 203 -5.41 9.68 13.83
CA LEU A 203 -5.34 10.05 15.26
C LEU A 203 -5.70 11.50 15.51
N GLU A 204 -5.51 12.39 14.55
CA GLU A 204 -5.94 13.80 14.58
C GLU A 204 -7.43 13.96 14.26
N GLY A 205 -8.13 12.89 13.89
CA GLY A 205 -9.57 12.86 13.65
C GLY A 205 -9.99 13.13 12.21
N GLU A 206 -9.06 13.01 11.25
CA GLU A 206 -9.36 13.21 9.84
C GLU A 206 -10.36 12.15 9.33
N ASP A 207 -11.14 12.54 8.31
CA ASP A 207 -12.18 11.70 7.71
C ASP A 207 -11.61 10.45 7.05
N SER A 208 -12.19 9.28 7.35
CA SER A 208 -11.70 7.98 6.84
C SER A 208 -11.82 7.86 5.32
N GLY A 209 -12.84 8.46 4.70
CA GLY A 209 -13.01 8.44 3.24
C GLY A 209 -11.95 9.30 2.55
N LYS A 210 -11.62 10.47 3.13
CA LYS A 210 -10.50 11.30 2.66
C LYS A 210 -9.19 10.53 2.73
N LEU A 211 -8.89 9.94 3.86
CA LEU A 211 -7.65 9.18 4.06
C LEU A 211 -7.59 7.94 3.14
N ALA A 212 -8.73 7.28 2.91
CA ALA A 212 -8.81 6.20 1.93
C ALA A 212 -8.48 6.68 0.51
N TYR A 213 -8.99 7.84 0.11
CA TYR A 213 -8.66 8.46 -1.18
C TYR A 213 -7.18 8.84 -1.28
N GLU A 214 -6.61 9.43 -0.22
CA GLU A 214 -5.19 9.78 -0.15
C GLU A 214 -4.29 8.54 -0.24
N PHE A 215 -4.68 7.44 0.41
CA PHE A 215 -3.98 6.15 0.29
C PHE A 215 -3.88 5.67 -1.16
N HIS A 216 -5.02 5.61 -1.87
CA HIS A 216 -5.02 5.15 -3.27
C HIS A 216 -4.18 6.06 -4.17
N ARG A 217 -4.25 7.38 -3.94
CA ARG A 217 -3.45 8.35 -4.70
C ARG A 217 -1.97 8.19 -4.44
N ALA A 218 -1.55 8.14 -3.17
CA ALA A 218 -0.15 7.99 -2.80
C ALA A 218 0.43 6.67 -3.31
N LEU A 219 -0.34 5.57 -3.23
CA LEU A 219 0.10 4.29 -3.77
C LEU A 219 0.25 4.32 -5.30
N ALA A 220 -0.67 4.99 -6.01
CA ALA A 220 -0.56 5.16 -7.46
C ALA A 220 0.65 6.01 -7.85
N ASP A 221 0.96 7.04 -7.08
CA ASP A 221 2.14 7.90 -7.30
C ASP A 221 3.45 7.11 -7.06
N GLU A 222 3.52 6.25 -6.03
CA GLU A 222 4.64 5.33 -5.78
C GLU A 222 4.83 4.30 -6.92
N ILE A 223 3.72 3.74 -7.44
CA ILE A 223 3.77 2.82 -8.58
C ILE A 223 4.31 3.53 -9.82
N LEU A 224 3.85 4.76 -10.09
CA LEU A 224 4.34 5.54 -11.22
C LEU A 224 5.84 5.81 -11.10
N ALA A 225 6.30 6.26 -9.94
CA ALA A 225 7.72 6.50 -9.69
C ALA A 225 8.56 5.22 -9.87
N ALA A 226 8.07 4.07 -9.39
CA ALA A 226 8.72 2.77 -9.57
C ALA A 226 8.79 2.35 -11.05
N CYS A 227 7.75 2.64 -11.84
CA CYS A 227 7.76 2.38 -13.29
C CYS A 227 8.75 3.29 -14.02
N GLU A 228 8.85 4.57 -13.65
CA GLU A 228 9.82 5.51 -14.20
C GLU A 228 11.25 5.10 -13.88
N GLU A 229 11.53 4.66 -12.65
CA GLU A 229 12.84 4.12 -12.25
C GLU A 229 13.16 2.86 -13.05
N ALA A 230 12.21 1.94 -13.20
CA ALA A 230 12.36 0.73 -14.00
C ALA A 230 12.61 1.04 -15.50
N GLU A 231 11.94 2.06 -16.07
CA GLU A 231 12.21 2.53 -17.44
C GLU A 231 13.65 3.04 -17.57
N GLN A 232 14.12 3.86 -16.63
CA GLN A 232 15.47 4.39 -16.63
C GLN A 232 16.54 3.29 -16.56
N GLU A 233 16.29 2.25 -15.75
CA GLU A 233 17.24 1.14 -15.60
C GLU A 233 17.26 0.19 -16.81
N THR A 234 16.09 -0.05 -17.42
CA THR A 234 15.92 -1.13 -18.41
C THR A 234 15.69 -0.65 -19.84
N GLY A 235 15.26 0.60 -20.02
CA GLY A 235 14.82 1.15 -21.31
C GLY A 235 13.44 0.64 -21.77
N ILE A 236 12.75 -0.15 -20.96
CA ILE A 236 11.42 -0.71 -21.28
C ILE A 236 10.36 0.35 -20.96
N ARG A 237 9.48 0.65 -21.93
CA ARG A 237 8.45 1.69 -21.82
C ARG A 237 7.04 1.17 -21.68
N LYS A 238 6.83 -0.12 -21.96
CA LYS A 238 5.52 -0.74 -21.85
C LYS A 238 5.28 -1.21 -20.44
N VAL A 239 4.14 -0.81 -19.87
CA VAL A 239 3.69 -1.24 -18.55
C VAL A 239 2.49 -2.16 -18.69
N ALA A 240 2.48 -3.28 -17.99
CA ALA A 240 1.36 -4.19 -17.85
C ALA A 240 0.89 -4.20 -16.40
N LEU A 241 -0.37 -3.85 -16.17
CA LEU A 241 -1.00 -3.91 -14.86
C LEU A 241 -1.73 -5.24 -14.73
N SER A 242 -1.49 -5.96 -13.66
CA SER A 242 -2.15 -7.22 -13.32
C SER A 242 -2.49 -7.25 -11.84
N GLY A 243 -3.63 -7.81 -11.54
CA GLY A 243 -4.16 -7.93 -10.19
C GLY A 243 -5.69 -7.95 -10.19
N GLY A 244 -6.30 -8.25 -9.05
CA GLY A 244 -7.75 -8.30 -8.88
C GLY A 244 -8.20 -7.67 -7.58
#